data_4a21eb4001110188be5a93470ca5dd8c
#
_entry.id   4a21eb4001110188be5a93470ca5dd8c
#
_cell.length_a   1.000
_cell.length_b   1.000
_cell.length_c   1.000
_cell.angle_alpha   90.00
_cell.angle_beta   90.00
_cell.angle_gamma   90.00
#
_symmetry.space_group_name_H-M   'P 1'
#
loop_
_entity.id
_entity.type
_entity.pdbx_description
1 polymer ?
#
loop_
_entity_poly.entity_id
_entity_poly.type
_entity_poly.pdbx_seq_one_letter_code
_entity_poly.pdbx_strand_id
1 'polypeptide(L)'
;SLVGGEDGKIILAGLGKADSVSAHDYRKAGAAVFASIKKIHGNDFTVRFSNAGVAHMAAFAEGMMLRDYSYNHSKMKDDDSEDDESIKQVRLACSEKEAGELTTMVENYRGVAKGVHLSRDLGNCPPNDMYPEEFADRAYEWAKQYDNVDVTVINYDQALKLGMGGLVAVGKGSSRKPCMVIFEMNKDVKGKCPVLVGKGITFDTGGISLKPGANMDQMKYDMGGSATVFGTMEALAQTGHEGKVVGITCMAENMPAANATRPGDVIKGLSGKTIEVLNTDAEGRLVPVSYTHLRAHETPRY
;
A
#
# COMPACT_ATOMS: atom_id res chain seq x y z
N SER A 1 -24.12 -20.63 -2.26
CA SER A 1 -24.48 -21.96 -2.77
C SER A 1 -24.39 -21.98 -4.29
N LEU A 2 -23.86 -23.06 -4.86
CA LEU A 2 -23.84 -23.33 -6.30
C LEU A 2 -25.07 -24.17 -6.68
N VAL A 3 -25.81 -23.74 -7.68
CA VAL A 3 -26.95 -24.46 -8.23
C VAL A 3 -26.70 -24.67 -9.73
N GLY A 4 -26.75 -25.90 -10.22
CA GLY A 4 -26.64 -26.23 -11.65
C GLY A 4 -28.02 -26.29 -12.29
N GLY A 5 -28.13 -25.84 -13.52
CA GLY A 5 -29.34 -25.95 -14.39
C GLY A 5 -28.95 -26.23 -15.84
N GLU A 6 -29.91 -26.51 -16.72
CA GLU A 6 -29.66 -26.74 -18.13
C GLU A 6 -29.02 -25.50 -18.81
N ASP A 7 -29.30 -24.29 -18.31
CA ASP A 7 -28.82 -23.01 -18.88
C ASP A 7 -27.54 -22.47 -18.23
N GLY A 8 -26.84 -23.24 -17.38
CA GLY A 8 -25.58 -22.83 -16.76
C GLY A 8 -25.53 -22.96 -15.27
N LYS A 9 -24.45 -22.44 -14.68
CA LYS A 9 -24.19 -22.49 -13.24
C LYS A 9 -24.66 -21.19 -12.57
N ILE A 10 -25.44 -21.29 -11.51
CA ILE A 10 -25.94 -20.16 -10.73
C ILE A 10 -25.30 -20.19 -9.34
N ILE A 11 -24.70 -19.07 -8.93
CA ILE A 11 -24.18 -18.86 -7.58
C ILE A 11 -25.18 -17.98 -6.83
N LEU A 12 -25.72 -18.47 -5.72
CA LEU A 12 -26.56 -17.71 -4.83
C LEU A 12 -25.74 -17.19 -3.66
N ALA A 13 -25.68 -15.87 -3.50
CA ALA A 13 -25.03 -15.18 -2.38
C ALA A 13 -26.08 -14.56 -1.46
N GLY A 14 -26.24 -15.12 -0.26
CA GLY A 14 -27.10 -14.58 0.76
C GLY A 14 -26.38 -13.45 1.53
N LEU A 15 -27.09 -12.32 1.74
CA LEU A 15 -26.57 -11.14 2.43
C LEU A 15 -27.11 -10.97 3.85
N GLY A 16 -28.00 -11.86 4.29
CA GLY A 16 -28.69 -11.75 5.57
C GLY A 16 -30.03 -11.01 5.48
N LYS A 17 -30.44 -10.35 6.57
CA LYS A 17 -31.74 -9.65 6.64
C LYS A 17 -31.66 -8.33 5.89
N ALA A 18 -32.64 -8.06 5.01
CA ALA A 18 -32.65 -6.89 4.12
C ALA A 18 -32.51 -5.54 4.86
N ASP A 19 -33.12 -5.42 6.05
CA ASP A 19 -33.16 -4.17 6.82
C ASP A 19 -31.81 -3.81 7.51
N SER A 20 -30.83 -4.72 7.49
CA SER A 20 -29.53 -4.55 8.19
C SER A 20 -28.30 -4.70 7.31
N VAL A 21 -28.48 -4.85 6.00
CA VAL A 21 -27.36 -5.06 5.05
C VAL A 21 -26.68 -3.74 4.74
N SER A 22 -25.38 -3.70 4.94
CA SER A 22 -24.51 -2.55 4.68
C SER A 22 -23.70 -2.71 3.39
N ALA A 23 -23.12 -1.63 2.87
CA ALA A 23 -22.16 -1.68 1.77
C ALA A 23 -20.97 -2.60 2.08
N HIS A 24 -20.56 -2.72 3.35
CA HIS A 24 -19.51 -3.64 3.77
C HIS A 24 -19.90 -5.12 3.59
N ASP A 25 -21.15 -5.46 3.82
CA ASP A 25 -21.66 -6.83 3.60
C ASP A 25 -21.68 -7.17 2.12
N TYR A 26 -22.05 -6.21 1.26
CA TYR A 26 -21.93 -6.36 -0.19
C TYR A 26 -20.47 -6.55 -0.63
N ARG A 27 -19.51 -5.79 -0.06
CA ARG A 27 -18.08 -5.97 -0.33
C ARG A 27 -17.60 -7.38 0.04
N LYS A 28 -17.97 -7.89 1.21
CA LYS A 28 -17.66 -9.28 1.61
C LYS A 28 -18.28 -10.30 0.67
N ALA A 29 -19.53 -10.09 0.27
CA ALA A 29 -20.22 -10.98 -0.66
C ALA A 29 -19.53 -10.99 -2.03
N GLY A 30 -19.10 -9.83 -2.55
CA GLY A 30 -18.33 -9.72 -3.78
C GLY A 30 -17.05 -10.55 -3.73
N ALA A 31 -16.29 -10.41 -2.66
CA ALA A 31 -15.07 -11.19 -2.45
C ALA A 31 -15.34 -12.71 -2.37
N ALA A 32 -16.40 -13.12 -1.69
CA ALA A 32 -16.79 -14.54 -1.58
C ALA A 32 -17.27 -15.13 -2.91
N VAL A 33 -18.07 -14.37 -3.65
CA VAL A 33 -18.54 -14.77 -4.99
C VAL A 33 -17.35 -14.89 -5.94
N PHE A 34 -16.44 -13.92 -5.94
CA PHE A 34 -15.25 -13.98 -6.79
C PHE A 34 -14.39 -15.22 -6.50
N ALA A 35 -14.15 -15.53 -5.23
CA ALA A 35 -13.44 -16.75 -4.84
C ALA A 35 -14.17 -18.05 -5.27
N SER A 36 -15.48 -17.99 -5.43
CA SER A 36 -16.29 -19.12 -5.88
C SER A 36 -16.24 -19.27 -7.41
N ILE A 37 -16.31 -18.18 -8.16
CA ILE A 37 -16.26 -18.23 -9.64
C ILE A 37 -14.88 -18.64 -10.15
N LYS A 38 -13.79 -18.28 -9.47
CA LYS A 38 -12.43 -18.79 -9.79
C LYS A 38 -12.30 -20.31 -9.76
N LYS A 39 -13.23 -21.02 -9.12
CA LYS A 39 -13.27 -22.48 -9.07
C LYS A 39 -14.17 -23.13 -10.13
N ILE A 40 -14.78 -22.33 -10.97
CA ILE A 40 -15.77 -22.75 -11.97
C ILE A 40 -15.20 -22.43 -13.34
N HIS A 41 -15.19 -23.42 -14.24
CA HIS A 41 -14.85 -23.17 -15.63
C HIS A 41 -15.84 -22.19 -16.24
N GLY A 42 -15.34 -21.11 -16.82
CA GLY A 42 -16.12 -20.07 -17.50
C GLY A 42 -15.46 -18.69 -17.36
N ASN A 43 -15.53 -17.90 -18.39
CA ASN A 43 -14.83 -16.62 -18.50
C ASN A 43 -15.74 -15.41 -18.29
N ASP A 44 -17.07 -15.57 -18.45
CA ASP A 44 -18.07 -14.52 -18.42
C ASP A 44 -19.12 -14.78 -17.34
N PHE A 45 -19.32 -13.80 -16.47
CA PHE A 45 -20.28 -13.89 -15.38
C PHE A 45 -21.19 -12.65 -15.35
N THR A 46 -22.49 -12.87 -15.08
CA THR A 46 -23.42 -11.76 -14.85
C THR A 46 -23.92 -11.81 -13.41
N VAL A 47 -23.76 -10.71 -12.69
CA VAL A 47 -24.27 -10.53 -11.33
C VAL A 47 -25.60 -9.79 -11.40
N ARG A 48 -26.63 -10.37 -10.78
CA ARG A 48 -27.95 -9.75 -10.59
C ARG A 48 -28.22 -9.53 -9.11
N PHE A 49 -28.77 -8.38 -8.80
CA PHE A 49 -29.12 -7.99 -7.44
C PHE A 49 -30.63 -7.96 -7.27
N SER A 50 -31.14 -8.48 -6.16
CA SER A 50 -32.59 -8.47 -5.91
C SER A 50 -33.09 -7.12 -5.35
N ASN A 51 -32.29 -6.42 -4.55
CA ASN A 51 -32.62 -5.12 -3.94
C ASN A 51 -31.34 -4.39 -3.56
N ALA A 52 -30.60 -3.86 -4.51
CA ALA A 52 -29.36 -3.14 -4.23
C ALA A 52 -29.41 -1.75 -4.88
N GLY A 53 -29.09 -0.72 -4.13
CA GLY A 53 -28.79 0.59 -4.72
C GLY A 53 -27.37 0.61 -5.31
N VAL A 54 -27.08 1.64 -6.10
CA VAL A 54 -25.81 1.82 -6.82
C VAL A 54 -24.58 1.66 -5.92
N ALA A 55 -24.61 2.27 -4.73
CA ALA A 55 -23.50 2.16 -3.77
C ALA A 55 -23.24 0.72 -3.30
N HIS A 56 -24.28 -0.09 -3.16
CA HIS A 56 -24.17 -1.50 -2.78
C HIS A 56 -23.58 -2.35 -3.93
N MET A 57 -24.04 -2.11 -5.16
CA MET A 57 -23.51 -2.79 -6.36
C MET A 57 -22.04 -2.45 -6.56
N ALA A 58 -21.67 -1.18 -6.43
CA ALA A 58 -20.28 -0.74 -6.53
C ALA A 58 -19.39 -1.34 -5.42
N ALA A 59 -19.88 -1.40 -4.17
CA ALA A 59 -19.15 -2.05 -3.07
C ALA A 59 -18.96 -3.56 -3.29
N PHE A 60 -19.94 -4.23 -3.92
CA PHE A 60 -19.78 -5.62 -4.33
C PHE A 60 -18.65 -5.78 -5.35
N ALA A 61 -18.59 -4.91 -6.38
CA ALA A 61 -17.52 -4.91 -7.39
C ALA A 61 -16.15 -4.64 -6.73
N GLU A 62 -16.06 -3.69 -5.79
CA GLU A 62 -14.84 -3.44 -5.00
C GLU A 62 -14.35 -4.71 -4.30
N GLY A 63 -15.27 -5.44 -3.66
CA GLY A 63 -14.96 -6.70 -2.99
C GLY A 63 -14.38 -7.75 -3.95
N MET A 64 -14.91 -7.85 -5.17
CA MET A 64 -14.38 -8.72 -6.21
C MET A 64 -12.95 -8.31 -6.61
N MET A 65 -12.73 -7.02 -6.90
CA MET A 65 -11.42 -6.47 -7.28
C MET A 65 -10.37 -6.70 -6.19
N LEU A 66 -10.69 -6.43 -4.93
CA LEU A 66 -9.79 -6.65 -3.80
C LEU A 66 -9.44 -8.13 -3.59
N ARG A 67 -10.33 -9.05 -3.96
CA ARG A 67 -10.12 -10.50 -3.86
C ARG A 67 -9.32 -11.07 -5.03
N ASP A 68 -9.27 -10.39 -6.15
CA ASP A 68 -8.53 -10.83 -7.35
C ASP A 68 -7.01 -10.75 -7.18
N TYR A 69 -6.54 -10.18 -6.09
CA TYR A 69 -5.11 -10.09 -5.80
C TYR A 69 -4.43 -11.46 -5.72
N SER A 70 -3.31 -11.59 -6.43
CA SER A 70 -2.40 -12.72 -6.37
C SER A 70 -0.95 -12.22 -6.42
N TYR A 71 -0.10 -12.69 -5.52
CA TYR A 71 1.31 -12.36 -5.51
C TYR A 71 2.13 -13.47 -6.18
N ASN A 72 2.76 -13.15 -7.30
CA ASN A 72 3.45 -14.13 -8.16
C ASN A 72 4.92 -13.79 -8.43
N HIS A 73 5.52 -12.87 -7.65
CA HIS A 73 6.86 -12.31 -7.88
C HIS A 73 7.96 -13.37 -8.11
N SER A 74 7.94 -14.46 -7.34
CA SER A 74 9.01 -15.48 -7.37
C SER A 74 8.56 -16.84 -7.89
N LYS A 75 7.35 -16.94 -8.45
CA LYS A 75 6.90 -18.19 -9.04
C LYS A 75 7.53 -18.36 -10.42
N MET A 76 8.25 -19.46 -10.61
CA MET A 76 8.56 -19.93 -11.96
C MET A 76 7.24 -20.14 -12.70
N LYS A 77 7.15 -19.62 -13.93
CA LYS A 77 6.11 -20.07 -14.84
C LYS A 77 6.44 -21.52 -15.19
N ASP A 78 5.65 -22.45 -14.68
CA ASP A 78 5.65 -23.79 -15.25
C ASP A 78 5.19 -23.64 -16.69
N ASP A 79 6.05 -24.01 -17.64
CA ASP A 79 5.74 -23.95 -19.09
C ASP A 79 4.53 -24.81 -19.46
N ASP A 80 4.12 -25.75 -18.59
CA ASP A 80 2.96 -26.62 -18.71
C ASP A 80 1.72 -26.12 -17.93
N SER A 81 1.74 -24.93 -17.32
CA SER A 81 0.52 -24.37 -16.78
C SER A 81 -0.39 -23.99 -17.94
N GLU A 82 -1.39 -24.85 -18.21
CA GLU A 82 -2.54 -24.50 -19.05
C GLU A 82 -2.96 -23.08 -18.70
N ASP A 83 -3.18 -22.24 -19.71
CA ASP A 83 -3.60 -20.84 -19.59
C ASP A 83 -4.56 -20.72 -18.41
N ASP A 84 -4.14 -20.01 -17.39
CA ASP A 84 -4.99 -19.69 -16.24
C ASP A 84 -6.27 -19.11 -16.85
N GLU A 85 -7.39 -19.87 -16.80
CA GLU A 85 -8.69 -19.42 -17.28
C GLU A 85 -9.11 -18.22 -16.43
N SER A 86 -8.41 -17.11 -16.63
CA SER A 86 -8.67 -15.85 -15.95
C SER A 86 -10.09 -15.40 -16.26
N ILE A 87 -10.82 -15.01 -15.25
CA ILE A 87 -12.13 -14.39 -15.39
C ILE A 87 -11.96 -13.16 -16.27
N LYS A 88 -12.46 -13.21 -17.49
CA LYS A 88 -12.28 -12.14 -18.48
C LYS A 88 -13.27 -11.01 -18.29
N GLN A 89 -14.50 -11.34 -17.87
CA GLN A 89 -15.55 -10.34 -17.75
C GLN A 89 -16.55 -10.67 -16.64
N VAL A 90 -16.84 -9.66 -15.81
CA VAL A 90 -17.96 -9.67 -14.87
C VAL A 90 -18.88 -8.49 -15.19
N ARG A 91 -20.14 -8.77 -15.49
CA ARG A 91 -21.16 -7.77 -15.76
C ARG A 91 -22.05 -7.59 -14.53
N LEU A 92 -22.29 -6.35 -14.16
CA LEU A 92 -23.26 -5.99 -13.11
C LEU A 92 -24.56 -5.55 -13.79
N ALA A 93 -25.65 -6.27 -13.57
CA ALA A 93 -26.94 -5.90 -14.13
C ALA A 93 -27.55 -4.75 -13.29
N CYS A 94 -27.83 -3.63 -13.94
CA CYS A 94 -28.45 -2.46 -13.37
C CYS A 94 -29.48 -1.86 -14.35
N SER A 95 -30.29 -0.88 -13.90
CA SER A 95 -31.14 -0.12 -14.80
C SER A 95 -30.31 0.90 -15.61
N GLU A 96 -30.85 1.35 -16.75
CA GLU A 96 -30.21 2.36 -17.59
C GLU A 96 -29.97 3.68 -16.83
N LYS A 97 -30.87 4.04 -15.92
CA LYS A 97 -30.72 5.25 -15.08
C LYS A 97 -29.56 5.16 -14.09
N GLU A 98 -29.22 3.98 -13.62
CA GLU A 98 -28.17 3.71 -12.65
C GLU A 98 -26.79 3.52 -13.32
N ALA A 99 -26.76 3.17 -14.59
CA ALA A 99 -25.54 2.74 -15.29
C ALA A 99 -24.42 3.78 -15.22
N GLY A 100 -24.71 5.06 -15.43
CA GLY A 100 -23.70 6.13 -15.40
C GLY A 100 -23.07 6.31 -14.01
N GLU A 101 -23.89 6.37 -12.94
CA GLU A 101 -23.41 6.51 -11.57
C GLU A 101 -22.63 5.25 -11.15
N LEU A 102 -23.15 4.07 -11.45
CA LEU A 102 -22.49 2.80 -11.13
C LEU A 102 -21.12 2.70 -11.81
N THR A 103 -21.01 3.08 -13.08
CA THR A 103 -19.74 3.09 -13.81
C THR A 103 -18.72 3.99 -13.12
N THR A 104 -19.09 5.22 -12.79
CA THR A 104 -18.20 6.15 -12.08
C THR A 104 -17.72 5.61 -10.75
N MET A 105 -18.62 5.02 -9.94
CA MET A 105 -18.24 4.44 -8.64
C MET A 105 -17.33 3.23 -8.80
N VAL A 106 -17.61 2.36 -9.79
CA VAL A 106 -16.77 1.18 -10.05
C VAL A 106 -15.38 1.57 -10.52
N GLU A 107 -15.24 2.58 -11.37
CA GLU A 107 -13.91 3.08 -11.80
C GLU A 107 -13.14 3.68 -10.61
N ASN A 108 -13.80 4.43 -9.72
CA ASN A 108 -13.16 4.92 -8.50
C ASN A 108 -12.66 3.76 -7.61
N TYR A 109 -13.49 2.74 -7.39
CA TYR A 109 -13.07 1.56 -6.63
C TYR A 109 -11.98 0.75 -7.31
N ARG A 110 -11.93 0.76 -8.65
CA ARG A 110 -10.82 0.16 -9.41
C ARG A 110 -9.50 0.86 -9.09
N GLY A 111 -9.49 2.20 -9.07
CA GLY A 111 -8.33 3.00 -8.66
C GLY A 111 -7.88 2.67 -7.23
N VAL A 112 -8.84 2.58 -6.29
CA VAL A 112 -8.55 2.19 -4.90
C VAL A 112 -7.97 0.77 -4.84
N ALA A 113 -8.55 -0.19 -5.56
CA ALA A 113 -8.06 -1.58 -5.59
C ALA A 113 -6.63 -1.67 -6.13
N LYS A 114 -6.28 -0.91 -7.17
CA LYS A 114 -4.89 -0.82 -7.68
C LYS A 114 -3.93 -0.34 -6.59
N GLY A 115 -4.28 0.70 -5.86
CA GLY A 115 -3.47 1.19 -4.74
C GLY A 115 -3.29 0.15 -3.63
N VAL A 116 -4.36 -0.60 -3.29
CA VAL A 116 -4.29 -1.69 -2.32
C VAL A 116 -3.42 -2.83 -2.83
N HIS A 117 -3.51 -3.19 -4.11
CA HIS A 117 -2.67 -4.23 -4.71
C HIS A 117 -1.20 -3.83 -4.71
N LEU A 118 -0.87 -2.58 -5.09
CA LEU A 118 0.49 -2.05 -4.99
C LEU A 118 1.04 -2.13 -3.55
N SER A 119 0.23 -1.73 -2.55
CA SER A 119 0.64 -1.84 -1.14
C SER A 119 0.94 -3.28 -0.75
N ARG A 120 0.12 -4.24 -1.20
CA ARG A 120 0.32 -5.67 -0.95
C ARG A 120 1.55 -6.22 -1.66
N ASP A 121 1.80 -5.79 -2.90
CA ASP A 121 2.99 -6.20 -3.67
C ASP A 121 4.27 -5.76 -2.97
N LEU A 122 4.31 -4.50 -2.53
CA LEU A 122 5.45 -3.96 -1.79
C LEU A 122 5.70 -4.73 -0.48
N GLY A 123 4.63 -4.99 0.30
CA GLY A 123 4.74 -5.71 1.57
C GLY A 123 5.07 -7.20 1.41
N ASN A 124 4.58 -7.86 0.34
CA ASN A 124 4.86 -9.27 0.08
C ASN A 124 6.25 -9.50 -0.51
N CYS A 125 6.84 -8.48 -1.13
CA CYS A 125 8.15 -8.58 -1.75
C CYS A 125 9.21 -9.04 -0.73
N PRO A 126 10.07 -10.01 -1.06
CA PRO A 126 11.10 -10.46 -0.15
C PRO A 126 12.13 -9.35 0.11
N PRO A 127 12.75 -9.30 1.30
CA PRO A 127 13.60 -8.18 1.71
C PRO A 127 14.92 -8.06 0.92
N ASN A 128 15.36 -9.13 0.27
CA ASN A 128 16.48 -9.06 -0.67
C ASN A 128 16.16 -8.32 -1.96
N ASP A 129 14.86 -8.22 -2.32
CA ASP A 129 14.34 -7.54 -3.51
C ASP A 129 13.59 -6.24 -3.15
N MET A 130 13.28 -6.01 -1.86
CA MET A 130 12.63 -4.80 -1.35
C MET A 130 13.46 -4.22 -0.20
N TYR A 131 14.38 -3.35 -0.54
CA TYR A 131 15.24 -2.60 0.37
C TYR A 131 15.08 -1.10 0.12
N PRO A 132 15.66 -0.21 0.95
CA PRO A 132 15.37 1.23 0.88
C PRO A 132 15.57 1.86 -0.50
N GLU A 133 16.67 1.58 -1.17
CA GLU A 133 16.98 2.15 -2.48
C GLU A 133 16.03 1.60 -3.56
N GLU A 134 15.70 0.31 -3.53
CA GLU A 134 14.74 -0.30 -4.47
C GLU A 134 13.34 0.30 -4.33
N PHE A 135 12.87 0.55 -3.09
CA PHE A 135 11.61 1.25 -2.87
C PHE A 135 11.62 2.65 -3.50
N ALA A 136 12.73 3.37 -3.35
CA ALA A 136 12.89 4.70 -3.93
C ALA A 136 12.90 4.66 -5.46
N ASP A 137 13.57 3.69 -6.06
CA ASP A 137 13.61 3.51 -7.51
C ASP A 137 12.23 3.17 -8.08
N ARG A 138 11.50 2.27 -7.43
CA ARG A 138 10.10 1.97 -7.81
C ARG A 138 9.19 3.19 -7.72
N ALA A 139 9.33 4.00 -6.68
CA ALA A 139 8.57 5.23 -6.53
C ALA A 139 8.88 6.22 -7.65
N TYR A 140 10.15 6.36 -8.01
CA TYR A 140 10.60 7.24 -9.08
C TYR A 140 10.07 6.78 -10.45
N GLU A 141 10.18 5.49 -10.78
CA GLU A 141 9.67 4.94 -12.04
C GLU A 141 8.13 5.03 -12.12
N TRP A 142 7.45 4.83 -11.00
CA TRP A 142 6.00 4.98 -10.92
C TRP A 142 5.57 6.44 -11.20
N ALA A 143 6.26 7.43 -10.65
CA ALA A 143 5.90 8.84 -10.82
C ALA A 143 5.95 9.28 -12.28
N LYS A 144 6.81 8.68 -13.11
CA LYS A 144 6.90 8.99 -14.55
C LYS A 144 5.60 8.71 -15.34
N GLN A 145 4.68 7.98 -14.76
CA GLN A 145 3.38 7.65 -15.38
C GLN A 145 2.35 8.78 -15.21
N TYR A 146 2.66 9.80 -14.38
CA TYR A 146 1.72 10.86 -13.98
C TYR A 146 2.36 12.23 -14.08
N ASP A 147 1.77 13.13 -14.87
CA ASP A 147 2.27 14.50 -15.07
C ASP A 147 2.14 15.39 -13.82
N ASN A 148 1.26 15.00 -12.87
CA ASN A 148 0.95 15.76 -11.66
C ASN A 148 1.59 15.20 -10.40
N VAL A 149 2.54 14.27 -10.54
CA VAL A 149 3.25 13.64 -9.42
C VAL A 149 4.75 13.85 -9.56
N ASP A 150 5.37 14.37 -8.50
CA ASP A 150 6.81 14.44 -8.36
C ASP A 150 7.28 13.51 -7.23
N VAL A 151 8.45 12.90 -7.42
CA VAL A 151 9.12 12.12 -6.36
C VAL A 151 10.51 12.68 -6.11
N THR A 152 10.78 13.00 -4.85
CA THR A 152 12.10 13.42 -4.39
C THR A 152 12.66 12.37 -3.42
N VAL A 153 13.93 12.00 -3.63
CA VAL A 153 14.64 11.07 -2.75
C VAL A 153 15.76 11.80 -2.03
N ILE A 154 15.71 11.78 -0.69
CA ILE A 154 16.83 12.21 0.15
C ILE A 154 17.64 10.96 0.49
N ASN A 155 18.78 10.79 -0.16
CA ASN A 155 19.66 9.64 0.05
C ASN A 155 20.43 9.75 1.38
N TYR A 156 21.22 8.71 1.71
CA TYR A 156 21.97 8.63 2.97
C TYR A 156 22.90 9.82 3.20
N ASP A 157 23.67 10.24 2.19
CA ASP A 157 24.62 11.35 2.33
C ASP A 157 23.91 12.69 2.51
N GLN A 158 22.80 12.87 1.83
CA GLN A 158 21.95 14.05 2.02
C GLN A 158 21.31 14.04 3.41
N ALA A 159 20.83 12.88 3.89
CA ALA A 159 20.27 12.74 5.23
C ALA A 159 21.29 13.06 6.32
N LEU A 160 22.56 12.64 6.15
CA LEU A 160 23.67 13.02 7.04
C LEU A 160 23.89 14.52 7.06
N LYS A 161 23.99 15.16 5.90
CA LYS A 161 24.21 16.62 5.77
C LYS A 161 23.06 17.44 6.36
N LEU A 162 21.82 16.95 6.21
CA LEU A 162 20.62 17.58 6.79
C LEU A 162 20.48 17.35 8.29
N GLY A 163 21.28 16.45 8.90
CA GLY A 163 21.17 16.14 10.31
C GLY A 163 19.98 15.25 10.68
N MET A 164 19.54 14.39 9.77
CA MET A 164 18.43 13.45 9.98
C MET A 164 18.85 12.26 10.84
N GLY A 165 19.34 12.55 12.07
CA GLY A 165 20.00 11.58 12.93
C GLY A 165 19.17 10.36 13.29
N GLY A 166 17.83 10.47 13.37
CA GLY A 166 16.94 9.33 13.62
C GLY A 166 16.99 8.31 12.49
N LEU A 167 16.83 8.74 11.23
CA LEU A 167 16.88 7.89 10.05
C LEU A 167 18.26 7.25 9.88
N VAL A 168 19.31 8.08 9.98
CA VAL A 168 20.69 7.64 9.87
C VAL A 168 21.06 6.60 10.94
N ALA A 169 20.67 6.84 12.19
CA ALA A 169 20.99 5.94 13.31
C ALA A 169 20.37 4.55 13.14
N VAL A 170 19.14 4.47 12.62
CA VAL A 170 18.47 3.19 12.39
C VAL A 170 19.15 2.43 11.25
N GLY A 171 19.40 3.09 10.10
CA GLY A 171 19.85 2.40 8.90
C GLY A 171 21.38 2.25 8.76
N LYS A 172 22.21 2.90 9.64
CA LYS A 172 23.68 2.87 9.48
C LYS A 172 24.28 1.46 9.60
N GLY A 173 23.60 0.55 10.30
CA GLY A 173 24.04 -0.83 10.49
C GLY A 173 23.92 -1.70 9.24
N SER A 174 23.04 -1.33 8.30
CA SER A 174 22.86 -2.08 7.06
C SER A 174 23.85 -1.68 5.97
N SER A 175 24.15 -2.62 5.07
CA SER A 175 24.80 -2.34 3.78
C SER A 175 23.87 -1.60 2.83
N ARG A 176 22.54 -1.81 2.96
CA ARG A 176 21.48 -1.08 2.26
C ARG A 176 21.21 0.24 2.99
N LYS A 177 21.52 1.34 2.34
CA LYS A 177 21.51 2.64 3.02
C LYS A 177 20.12 3.21 3.14
N PRO A 178 19.78 3.85 4.29
CA PRO A 178 18.49 4.45 4.47
C PRO A 178 18.30 5.65 3.54
N CYS A 179 17.05 5.90 3.18
CA CYS A 179 16.64 7.07 2.41
C CYS A 179 15.26 7.56 2.86
N MET A 180 14.91 8.77 2.46
CA MET A 180 13.53 9.28 2.59
C MET A 180 13.00 9.52 1.19
N VAL A 181 11.79 9.02 0.92
CA VAL A 181 11.07 9.26 -0.33
C VAL A 181 9.89 10.18 -0.06
N ILE A 182 9.81 11.26 -0.81
CA ILE A 182 8.77 12.28 -0.73
C ILE A 182 7.99 12.24 -2.04
N PHE A 183 6.71 11.99 -1.95
CA PHE A 183 5.74 12.06 -3.05
C PHE A 183 5.00 13.39 -2.95
N GLU A 184 4.95 14.15 -4.02
CA GLU A 184 4.17 15.38 -4.10
C GLU A 184 3.18 15.27 -5.27
N MET A 185 1.89 15.31 -4.96
CA MET A 185 0.83 15.33 -5.96
C MET A 185 0.23 16.73 -6.02
N ASN A 186 0.00 17.23 -7.24
CA ASN A 186 -0.61 18.54 -7.49
C ASN A 186 0.09 19.68 -6.71
N LYS A 187 1.42 19.75 -6.78
CA LYS A 187 2.27 20.63 -5.95
C LYS A 187 1.89 22.11 -6.03
N ASP A 188 1.37 22.56 -7.18
CA ASP A 188 1.03 23.97 -7.43
C ASP A 188 -0.37 24.34 -6.95
N VAL A 189 -1.18 23.36 -6.53
CA VAL A 189 -2.53 23.61 -6.01
C VAL A 189 -2.44 24.23 -4.62
N LYS A 190 -3.10 25.37 -4.44
CA LYS A 190 -3.18 26.10 -3.17
C LYS A 190 -4.25 25.51 -2.27
N GLY A 191 -4.04 25.59 -0.96
CA GLY A 191 -5.01 25.16 0.03
C GLY A 191 -4.44 24.21 1.07
N LYS A 192 -5.33 23.49 1.75
CA LYS A 192 -4.92 22.47 2.73
C LYS A 192 -4.20 21.33 2.02
N CYS A 193 -3.07 20.91 2.58
CA CYS A 193 -2.27 19.81 2.06
C CYS A 193 -2.20 18.69 3.10
N PRO A 194 -2.99 17.63 2.96
CA PRO A 194 -2.82 16.42 3.75
C PRO A 194 -1.41 15.87 3.57
N VAL A 195 -0.83 15.38 4.67
CA VAL A 195 0.48 14.72 4.64
C VAL A 195 0.34 13.34 5.21
N LEU A 196 0.72 12.35 4.42
CA LEU A 196 0.75 10.96 4.79
C LEU A 196 2.18 10.59 5.16
N VAL A 197 2.38 9.97 6.33
CA VAL A 197 3.71 9.56 6.78
C VAL A 197 3.71 8.06 7.03
N GLY A 198 4.65 7.35 6.41
CA GLY A 198 4.79 5.89 6.51
C GLY A 198 6.09 5.44 7.17
N LYS A 199 5.99 4.50 8.11
CA LYS A 199 7.13 3.71 8.58
C LYS A 199 7.58 2.76 7.46
N GLY A 200 8.88 2.75 7.16
CA GLY A 200 9.45 1.99 6.05
C GLY A 200 10.66 1.15 6.45
N ILE A 201 10.54 0.36 7.52
CA ILE A 201 11.61 -0.57 7.87
C ILE A 201 11.49 -1.82 6.98
N THR A 202 12.32 -1.88 5.96
CA THR A 202 12.24 -2.94 4.94
C THR A 202 12.59 -4.32 5.48
N PHE A 203 13.42 -4.36 6.53
CA PHE A 203 13.58 -5.55 7.38
C PHE A 203 14.03 -5.11 8.78
N ASP A 204 13.40 -5.68 9.81
CA ASP A 204 13.65 -5.33 11.20
C ASP A 204 14.12 -6.52 12.03
N THR A 205 15.43 -6.59 12.28
CA THR A 205 16.00 -7.57 13.19
C THR A 205 15.94 -7.14 14.67
N GLY A 206 15.54 -5.89 14.94
CA GLY A 206 15.69 -5.24 16.23
C GLY A 206 17.04 -4.52 16.41
N GLY A 207 17.98 -4.69 15.49
CA GLY A 207 19.35 -4.17 15.61
C GLY A 207 20.13 -4.89 16.70
N ILE A 208 20.87 -4.17 17.53
CA ILE A 208 21.63 -4.75 18.67
C ILE A 208 20.69 -5.34 19.73
N SER A 209 19.49 -4.77 19.92
CA SER A 209 18.42 -5.36 20.73
C SER A 209 17.68 -6.44 19.93
N LEU A 210 18.39 -7.50 19.56
CA LEU A 210 17.99 -8.50 18.58
C LEU A 210 16.72 -9.23 18.97
N LYS A 211 15.78 -9.33 18.01
CA LYS A 211 14.55 -10.12 18.16
C LYS A 211 14.85 -11.63 18.20
N PRO A 212 13.98 -12.43 18.83
CA PRO A 212 14.02 -13.88 18.64
C PRO A 212 13.86 -14.27 17.17
N GLY A 213 14.55 -15.33 16.72
CA GLY A 213 14.49 -15.78 15.33
C GLY A 213 13.11 -16.30 14.88
N ALA A 214 12.27 -16.75 15.83
CA ALA A 214 10.92 -17.23 15.54
C ALA A 214 10.06 -16.11 14.94
N ASN A 215 9.50 -16.34 13.74
CA ASN A 215 8.69 -15.39 12.96
C ASN A 215 9.43 -14.11 12.55
N MET A 216 10.75 -14.06 12.60
CA MET A 216 11.51 -12.88 12.14
C MET A 216 11.33 -12.64 10.64
N ASP A 217 11.03 -13.67 9.85
CA ASP A 217 10.67 -13.57 8.43
C ASP A 217 9.47 -12.66 8.17
N GLN A 218 8.56 -12.51 9.15
CA GLN A 218 7.43 -11.59 9.06
C GLN A 218 7.86 -10.11 9.15
N MET A 219 9.08 -9.83 9.58
CA MET A 219 9.62 -8.47 9.67
C MET A 219 9.86 -7.79 8.31
N LYS A 220 9.69 -8.51 7.21
CA LYS A 220 9.56 -7.91 5.87
C LYS A 220 8.36 -6.98 5.74
N TYR A 221 7.32 -7.16 6.56
CA TYR A 221 6.11 -6.32 6.56
C TYR A 221 6.26 -5.04 7.39
N ASP A 222 7.38 -4.81 8.04
CA ASP A 222 7.59 -3.64 8.90
C ASP A 222 7.73 -2.31 8.13
N MET A 223 7.66 -2.40 6.82
CA MET A 223 7.51 -1.27 5.89
C MET A 223 6.06 -1.04 5.43
N GLY A 224 5.08 -1.72 6.03
CA GLY A 224 3.66 -1.64 5.65
C GLY A 224 3.07 -0.24 5.70
N GLY A 225 3.59 0.64 6.58
CA GLY A 225 3.22 2.05 6.61
C GLY A 225 3.62 2.78 5.32
N SER A 226 4.85 2.60 4.86
CA SER A 226 5.34 3.17 3.59
C SER A 226 4.64 2.57 2.38
N ALA A 227 4.38 1.26 2.38
CA ALA A 227 3.60 0.60 1.34
C ALA A 227 2.18 1.18 1.25
N THR A 228 1.55 1.46 2.40
CA THR A 228 0.22 2.09 2.46
C THR A 228 0.25 3.52 1.91
N VAL A 229 1.26 4.32 2.25
CA VAL A 229 1.44 5.67 1.67
C VAL A 229 1.57 5.59 0.16
N PHE A 230 2.44 4.75 -0.35
CA PHE A 230 2.65 4.61 -1.79
C PHE A 230 1.37 4.14 -2.50
N GLY A 231 0.69 3.10 -1.99
CA GLY A 231 -0.58 2.65 -2.56
C GLY A 231 -1.70 3.69 -2.45
N THR A 232 -1.68 4.56 -1.43
CA THR A 232 -2.63 5.68 -1.35
C THR A 232 -2.34 6.71 -2.45
N MET A 233 -1.07 7.03 -2.71
CA MET A 233 -0.69 7.92 -3.82
C MET A 233 -1.12 7.33 -5.17
N GLU A 234 -0.97 6.02 -5.38
CA GLU A 234 -1.49 5.33 -6.57
C GLU A 234 -3.01 5.45 -6.68
N ALA A 235 -3.75 5.17 -5.60
CA ALA A 235 -5.20 5.28 -5.59
C ALA A 235 -5.68 6.70 -5.95
N LEU A 236 -5.04 7.73 -5.38
CA LEU A 236 -5.34 9.13 -5.65
C LEU A 236 -5.05 9.51 -7.11
N ALA A 237 -3.93 9.03 -7.68
CA ALA A 237 -3.58 9.25 -9.08
C ALA A 237 -4.60 8.59 -10.02
N GLN A 238 -4.97 7.33 -9.76
CA GLN A 238 -5.95 6.58 -10.54
C GLN A 238 -7.37 7.16 -10.47
N THR A 239 -7.74 7.78 -9.36
CA THR A 239 -9.06 8.41 -9.18
C THR A 239 -9.11 9.87 -9.61
N GLY A 240 -8.00 10.42 -10.12
CA GLY A 240 -7.95 11.79 -10.62
C GLY A 240 -8.09 12.83 -9.50
N HIS A 241 -7.49 12.59 -8.33
CA HIS A 241 -7.54 13.54 -7.21
C HIS A 241 -6.90 14.89 -7.59
N GLU A 242 -7.63 15.98 -7.40
CA GLU A 242 -7.20 17.33 -7.81
C GLU A 242 -6.51 18.12 -6.69
N GLY A 243 -6.67 17.72 -5.44
CA GLY A 243 -6.08 18.41 -4.28
C GLY A 243 -4.58 18.14 -4.13
N LYS A 244 -3.85 19.08 -3.49
CA LYS A 244 -2.45 18.85 -3.11
C LYS A 244 -2.37 17.78 -2.02
N VAL A 245 -1.51 16.77 -2.21
CA VAL A 245 -1.19 15.74 -1.23
C VAL A 245 0.31 15.48 -1.20
N VAL A 246 0.85 15.26 -0.01
CA VAL A 246 2.25 14.86 0.17
C VAL A 246 2.31 13.54 0.90
N GLY A 247 3.01 12.57 0.32
CA GLY A 247 3.37 11.30 0.95
C GLY A 247 4.84 11.29 1.36
N ILE A 248 5.17 10.76 2.54
CA ILE A 248 6.55 10.69 3.01
C ILE A 248 6.79 9.33 3.63
N THR A 249 7.86 8.70 3.16
CA THR A 249 8.27 7.38 3.61
C THR A 249 9.73 7.41 4.01
N CYS A 250 10.01 6.95 5.23
CA CYS A 250 11.37 6.88 5.77
C CYS A 250 11.82 5.42 5.72
N MET A 251 12.67 5.11 4.74
CA MET A 251 13.09 3.75 4.42
C MET A 251 14.42 3.42 5.09
N ALA A 252 14.48 2.29 5.81
CA ALA A 252 15.71 1.80 6.44
C ALA A 252 15.64 0.29 6.66
N GLU A 253 16.79 -0.36 6.83
CA GLU A 253 16.90 -1.69 7.43
C GLU A 253 17.51 -1.57 8.83
N ASN A 254 16.89 -2.20 9.83
CA ASN A 254 17.41 -2.25 11.19
C ASN A 254 18.19 -3.55 11.40
N MET A 255 19.53 -3.47 11.25
CA MET A 255 20.41 -4.64 11.24
C MET A 255 21.46 -4.59 12.37
N PRO A 256 21.80 -5.75 12.98
CA PRO A 256 22.93 -5.84 13.92
C PRO A 256 24.24 -5.85 13.13
N ALA A 257 25.11 -4.89 13.43
CA ALA A 257 26.44 -4.78 12.80
C ALA A 257 27.41 -4.04 13.71
N ALA A 258 28.69 -4.08 13.36
CA ALA A 258 29.74 -3.40 14.14
C ALA A 258 29.55 -1.89 14.27
N ASN A 259 28.95 -1.26 13.27
CA ASN A 259 28.63 0.17 13.22
C ASN A 259 27.16 0.50 13.59
N ALA A 260 26.36 -0.50 13.99
CA ALA A 260 24.96 -0.27 14.36
C ALA A 260 24.82 0.63 15.59
N THR A 261 23.68 1.27 15.73
CA THR A 261 23.30 2.01 16.94
C THR A 261 23.14 1.04 18.11
N ARG A 262 23.63 1.42 19.28
CA ARG A 262 23.61 0.61 20.50
C ARG A 262 22.65 1.19 21.52
N PRO A 263 22.07 0.39 22.39
CA PRO A 263 21.44 0.90 23.60
C PRO A 263 22.42 1.79 24.39
N GLY A 264 21.95 2.97 24.80
CA GLY A 264 22.78 4.00 25.43
C GLY A 264 23.40 5.04 24.46
N ASP A 265 23.37 4.81 23.16
CA ASP A 265 23.81 5.82 22.19
C ASP A 265 22.84 7.04 22.22
N VAL A 266 23.42 8.23 22.16
CA VAL A 266 22.65 9.49 22.07
C VAL A 266 22.72 10.00 20.63
N ILE A 267 21.56 10.14 19.99
CA ILE A 267 21.43 10.68 18.63
C ILE A 267 20.87 12.10 18.67
N LYS A 268 21.24 12.93 17.69
CA LYS A 268 20.70 14.27 17.52
C LYS A 268 19.68 14.26 16.38
N GLY A 269 18.44 14.60 16.68
CA GLY A 269 17.37 14.74 15.66
C GLY A 269 17.49 16.05 14.90
N LEU A 270 16.72 16.17 13.81
CA LEU A 270 16.70 17.35 12.93
C LEU A 270 16.35 18.65 13.67
N SER A 271 15.54 18.59 14.72
CA SER A 271 15.21 19.74 15.59
C SER A 271 16.35 20.19 16.48
N GLY A 272 17.50 19.53 16.46
CA GLY A 272 18.60 19.75 17.37
C GLY A 272 18.46 19.10 18.75
N LYS A 273 17.29 18.52 19.06
CA LYS A 273 17.07 17.76 20.30
C LYS A 273 17.82 16.44 20.26
N THR A 274 18.32 16.03 21.42
CA THR A 274 18.97 14.73 21.61
C THR A 274 17.97 13.68 22.07
N ILE A 275 18.20 12.44 21.64
CA ILE A 275 17.40 11.27 21.97
C ILE A 275 18.37 10.18 22.44
N GLU A 276 18.25 9.69 23.65
CA GLU A 276 18.94 8.50 24.12
C GLU A 276 18.18 7.26 23.63
N VAL A 277 18.88 6.36 22.94
CA VAL A 277 18.31 5.11 22.42
C VAL A 277 18.48 4.03 23.49
N LEU A 278 17.41 3.72 24.21
CA LEU A 278 17.44 2.67 25.24
C LEU A 278 17.20 1.25 24.65
N ASN A 279 16.51 1.18 23.52
CA ASN A 279 16.21 -0.08 22.84
C ASN A 279 16.21 0.17 21.33
N THR A 280 17.06 -0.55 20.60
CA THR A 280 17.20 -0.39 19.15
C THR A 280 16.05 -1.05 18.36
N ASP A 281 15.21 -1.86 19.02
CA ASP A 281 13.95 -2.42 18.48
C ASP A 281 12.75 -1.46 18.64
N ALA A 282 13.01 -0.21 19.02
CA ALA A 282 12.03 0.88 19.08
C ALA A 282 12.32 1.95 17.99
N GLU A 283 12.84 1.55 16.86
CA GLU A 283 13.32 2.34 15.73
C GLU A 283 12.21 3.04 14.97
N GLY A 284 11.01 2.44 14.93
CA GLY A 284 9.87 2.95 14.18
C GLY A 284 9.47 4.37 14.54
N ARG A 285 9.67 4.78 15.79
CA ARG A 285 9.44 6.15 16.26
C ARG A 285 10.60 7.11 15.95
N LEU A 286 11.80 6.58 15.67
CA LEU A 286 13.00 7.40 15.40
C LEU A 286 13.03 7.89 13.95
N VAL A 287 12.59 7.05 13.00
CA VAL A 287 12.62 7.38 11.57
C VAL A 287 11.75 8.59 11.22
N PRO A 288 10.47 8.70 11.68
CA PRO A 288 9.61 9.83 11.34
C PRO A 288 9.96 11.13 12.10
N VAL A 289 10.69 11.09 13.23
CA VAL A 289 11.13 12.31 13.92
C VAL A 289 11.98 13.19 13.00
N SER A 290 12.69 12.60 12.05
CA SER A 290 13.46 13.32 11.04
C SER A 290 12.58 14.19 10.14
N TYR A 291 11.29 13.85 9.94
CA TYR A 291 10.37 14.55 9.04
C TYR A 291 9.51 15.62 9.73
N THR A 292 8.97 15.36 10.90
CA THR A 292 8.07 16.29 11.60
C THR A 292 8.67 17.69 11.78
N HIS A 293 10.00 17.80 11.67
CA HIS A 293 10.74 19.03 11.77
C HIS A 293 11.14 19.66 10.41
N LEU A 294 11.27 18.90 9.33
CA LEU A 294 11.54 19.44 7.99
C LEU A 294 10.43 20.41 7.56
N ARG A 295 9.19 20.05 7.78
CA ARG A 295 8.04 20.85 7.36
C ARG A 295 7.81 22.11 8.21
N ALA A 296 8.27 22.12 9.46
CA ALA A 296 8.17 23.31 10.31
C ALA A 296 9.08 24.46 9.82
N HIS A 297 10.11 24.14 9.01
CA HIS A 297 11.02 25.11 8.43
C HIS A 297 10.69 25.55 7.00
N GLU A 298 9.89 24.74 6.28
CA GLU A 298 9.54 25.03 4.87
C GLU A 298 8.19 25.74 4.70
N THR A 299 7.38 25.88 5.75
CA THR A 299 6.20 26.76 5.69
C THR A 299 6.67 28.19 5.83
N PRO A 300 6.58 29.05 4.77
CA PRO A 300 6.75 30.47 4.94
C PRO A 300 5.72 30.94 5.98
N ARG A 301 6.19 31.59 7.03
CA ARG A 301 5.31 32.37 7.90
C ARG A 301 4.75 33.51 7.06
N TYR A 302 3.49 33.38 6.66
CA TYR A 302 2.65 34.49 6.24
C TYR A 302 1.52 34.66 7.25
#